data_e8713b925c356a053ffaba2ac52c84ac
#
_entry.id   e8713b925c356a053ffaba2ac52c84ac
#
_cell.length_a   1.000
_cell.length_b   1.000
_cell.length_c   1.000
_cell.angle_alpha   90.00
_cell.angle_beta   90.00
_cell.angle_gamma   90.00
#
_symmetry.space_group_name_H-M   'P 1'
#
loop_
_entity.id
_entity.type
_entity.pdbx_description
1 polymer ?
#
loop_
_entity_poly.entity_id
_entity_poly.type
_entity_poly.pdbx_seq_one_letter_code
_entity_poly.pdbx_strand_id
1 'polypeptide(L)'
;PRAIVKKAFKPVNESIGDSIEFKLANESSQGSALDTTTFSSASLDYLMLSDVDPQVKCLAEAIYFEARGENVVGQYAVAEVILNRVDQNQFPNSVCKVVSEGASKLHSCQFSYNCDGKPEYINDLKSYKRILKLANMFYDGTARLLTGGATFYHSQDVSPSWTTKLKKTREIGRHIFYKIESRVALK
;
A
#
# COMPACT_ATOMS: atom_id res chain seq x y z
N PRO A 1 1.18 -23.80 3.63
CA PRO A 1 1.45 -23.36 2.28
C PRO A 1 0.13 -23.10 1.58
N ARG A 2 -0.24 -21.83 1.45
CA ARG A 2 -1.43 -21.44 0.69
C ARG A 2 -1.04 -21.40 -0.78
N ALA A 3 -1.71 -22.19 -1.60
CA ALA A 3 -1.62 -22.11 -3.04
C ALA A 3 -2.15 -20.75 -3.48
N ILE A 4 -1.26 -19.93 -4.04
CA ILE A 4 -1.62 -18.69 -4.74
C ILE A 4 -2.25 -19.13 -6.06
N VAL A 5 -3.57 -19.04 -6.15
CA VAL A 5 -4.27 -19.20 -7.43
C VAL A 5 -3.93 -17.98 -8.29
N LYS A 6 -2.93 -18.13 -9.16
CA LYS A 6 -2.63 -17.16 -10.21
C LYS A 6 -3.77 -17.19 -11.23
N LYS A 7 -4.73 -16.27 -11.09
CA LYS A 7 -5.69 -15.99 -12.13
C LYS A 7 -4.96 -15.23 -13.23
N ALA A 8 -4.69 -15.92 -14.34
CA ALA A 8 -4.08 -15.32 -15.51
C ALA A 8 -5.05 -14.30 -16.12
N PHE A 9 -4.62 -13.06 -16.20
CA PHE A 9 -5.31 -12.00 -16.93
C PHE A 9 -5.19 -12.31 -18.43
N LYS A 10 -6.31 -12.55 -19.12
CA LYS A 10 -6.34 -12.58 -20.59
C LYS A 10 -6.52 -11.16 -21.09
N PRO A 11 -5.58 -10.61 -21.88
CA PRO A 11 -5.79 -9.32 -22.53
C PRO A 11 -6.86 -9.47 -23.59
N VAL A 12 -7.86 -8.60 -23.58
CA VAL A 12 -8.77 -8.41 -24.71
C VAL A 12 -7.99 -7.63 -25.75
N ASN A 13 -7.73 -8.28 -26.88
CA ASN A 13 -7.01 -7.73 -28.01
C ASN A 13 -8.01 -6.92 -28.84
N GLU A 14 -7.94 -5.58 -28.79
CA GLU A 14 -8.40 -4.73 -29.88
C GLU A 14 -7.28 -3.74 -30.23
N SER A 15 -6.90 -3.80 -31.48
CA SER A 15 -5.82 -3.12 -32.16
C SER A 15 -5.97 -1.60 -32.11
N ILE A 16 -5.13 -0.90 -31.36
CA ILE A 16 -4.64 0.44 -31.68
C ILE A 16 -3.17 0.44 -31.26
N GLY A 17 -2.28 0.74 -32.25
CA GLY A 17 -0.83 0.63 -32.11
C GLY A 17 -0.27 1.51 -31.01
N ASP A 18 0.47 0.88 -30.18
CA ASP A 18 1.75 1.15 -29.55
C ASP A 18 1.91 0.13 -28.42
N SER A 19 2.75 -0.86 -28.70
CA SER A 19 3.04 -1.98 -27.81
C SER A 19 3.79 -1.48 -26.58
N ILE A 20 3.15 -1.43 -25.42
CA ILE A 20 3.84 -1.33 -24.14
C ILE A 20 4.26 -2.74 -23.74
N GLU A 21 5.49 -3.10 -24.09
CA GLU A 21 6.12 -4.35 -23.66
C GLU A 21 6.45 -4.27 -22.16
N PHE A 22 5.78 -5.09 -21.34
CA PHE A 22 6.22 -5.37 -19.97
C PHE A 22 7.46 -6.26 -20.04
N LYS A 23 8.64 -5.68 -20.04
CA LYS A 23 9.90 -6.41 -19.79
C LYS A 23 10.04 -6.66 -18.30
N LEU A 24 9.90 -7.93 -17.91
CA LEU A 24 10.44 -8.43 -16.65
C LEU A 24 11.97 -8.25 -16.70
N ALA A 25 12.49 -7.27 -15.97
CA ALA A 25 13.93 -7.09 -15.83
C ALA A 25 14.49 -8.23 -14.99
N ASN A 26 15.24 -9.11 -15.62
CA ASN A 26 16.13 -10.08 -14.99
C ASN A 26 17.32 -9.33 -14.38
N GLU A 27 17.80 -9.86 -13.25
CA GLU A 27 18.84 -9.35 -12.39
C GLU A 27 20.12 -8.94 -13.12
N SER A 28 20.59 -7.72 -12.89
CA SER A 28 22.00 -7.42 -12.62
C SER A 28 22.13 -6.06 -11.94
N SER A 29 22.88 -6.09 -10.85
CA SER A 29 23.23 -5.01 -9.94
C SER A 29 23.67 -3.72 -10.65
N GLN A 30 22.84 -2.68 -10.55
CA GLN A 30 23.22 -1.25 -10.46
C GLN A 30 21.97 -0.50 -10.06
N GLY A 31 22.06 0.39 -9.04
CA GLY A 31 20.94 1.11 -8.48
C GLY A 31 20.15 1.89 -9.53
N SER A 32 19.13 1.26 -10.09
CA SER A 32 18.19 1.91 -10.97
C SER A 32 17.19 2.68 -10.13
N ALA A 33 17.11 3.98 -10.37
CA ALA A 33 15.99 4.79 -9.93
C ALA A 33 14.70 4.03 -10.29
N LEU A 34 13.82 3.80 -9.30
CA LEU A 34 12.48 3.27 -9.52
C LEU A 34 11.84 4.12 -10.63
N ASP A 35 11.50 3.49 -11.74
CA ASP A 35 10.84 4.16 -12.86
C ASP A 35 9.49 4.69 -12.37
N THR A 36 9.46 5.98 -12.05
CA THR A 36 8.27 6.67 -11.53
C THR A 36 7.15 6.75 -12.56
N THR A 37 7.41 6.41 -13.83
CA THR A 37 6.38 6.40 -14.88
C THR A 37 5.33 5.30 -14.66
N THR A 38 5.70 4.19 -14.01
CA THR A 38 4.77 3.10 -13.65
C THR A 38 3.77 3.53 -12.57
N PHE A 39 4.07 4.59 -11.80
CA PHE A 39 3.27 5.06 -10.67
C PHE A 39 2.62 6.43 -10.91
N SER A 40 2.26 6.74 -12.14
CA SER A 40 1.58 8.01 -12.44
C SER A 40 0.07 7.91 -12.19
N SER A 41 -0.56 9.03 -11.79
CA SER A 41 -2.01 9.09 -11.66
C SER A 41 -2.73 8.87 -13.00
N ALA A 42 -2.09 9.21 -14.12
CA ALA A 42 -2.64 9.02 -15.45
C ALA A 42 -2.79 7.53 -15.81
N SER A 43 -1.82 6.67 -15.45
CA SER A 43 -1.93 5.22 -15.70
C SER A 43 -3.10 4.58 -14.96
N LEU A 44 -3.49 5.11 -13.80
CA LEU A 44 -4.64 4.63 -13.05
C LEU A 44 -5.99 4.99 -13.70
N ASP A 45 -6.07 6.06 -14.47
CA ASP A 45 -7.33 6.52 -15.06
C ASP A 45 -7.87 5.54 -16.11
N TYR A 46 -7.01 4.76 -16.77
CA TYR A 46 -7.38 3.77 -17.80
C TYR A 46 -7.86 2.42 -17.25
N LEU A 47 -7.67 2.14 -15.95
CA LEU A 47 -8.10 0.88 -15.36
C LEU A 47 -9.61 0.84 -15.16
N MET A 48 -10.26 -0.25 -15.59
CA MET A 48 -11.67 -0.52 -15.34
C MET A 48 -11.78 -1.56 -14.23
N LEU A 49 -12.66 -1.29 -13.25
CA LEU A 49 -12.97 -2.21 -12.16
C LEU A 49 -14.43 -2.67 -12.30
N SER A 50 -14.66 -3.98 -12.39
CA SER A 50 -16.02 -4.58 -12.41
C SER A 50 -16.50 -4.86 -10.99
N ASP A 51 -15.95 -5.90 -10.37
CA ASP A 51 -16.29 -6.30 -9.01
C ASP A 51 -15.09 -6.08 -8.09
N VAL A 52 -15.28 -5.33 -7.01
CA VAL A 52 -14.20 -4.98 -6.09
C VAL A 52 -14.28 -5.86 -4.85
N ASP A 53 -13.20 -6.61 -4.58
CA ASP A 53 -13.04 -7.41 -3.37
C ASP A 53 -13.20 -6.53 -2.11
N PRO A 54 -13.90 -6.99 -1.06
CA PRO A 54 -13.99 -6.27 0.22
C PRO A 54 -12.63 -5.88 0.81
N GLN A 55 -11.59 -6.70 0.64
CA GLN A 55 -10.23 -6.38 1.12
C GLN A 55 -9.62 -5.19 0.36
N VAL A 56 -9.89 -5.10 -0.95
CA VAL A 56 -9.49 -3.96 -1.77
C VAL A 56 -10.20 -2.68 -1.33
N LYS A 57 -11.49 -2.76 -0.97
CA LYS A 57 -12.23 -1.61 -0.42
C LYS A 57 -11.62 -1.12 0.88
N CYS A 58 -11.34 -2.03 1.83
CA CYS A 58 -10.67 -1.68 3.08
C CYS A 58 -9.29 -1.04 2.85
N LEU A 59 -8.51 -1.56 1.88
CA LEU A 59 -7.21 -0.99 1.51
C LEU A 59 -7.37 0.42 0.94
N ALA A 60 -8.34 0.61 0.03
CA ALA A 60 -8.60 1.90 -0.60
C ALA A 60 -9.07 2.96 0.41
N GLU A 61 -9.94 2.59 1.35
CA GLU A 61 -10.38 3.48 2.42
C GLU A 61 -9.20 3.91 3.30
N ALA A 62 -8.35 2.96 3.71
CA ALA A 62 -7.16 3.29 4.49
C ALA A 62 -6.22 4.25 3.75
N ILE A 63 -5.92 4.00 2.47
CA ILE A 63 -5.10 4.89 1.65
C ILE A 63 -5.76 6.27 1.51
N TYR A 64 -7.09 6.32 1.33
CA TYR A 64 -7.82 7.56 1.17
C TYR A 64 -7.71 8.45 2.42
N PHE A 65 -7.96 7.90 3.61
CA PHE A 65 -7.92 8.68 4.84
C PHE A 65 -6.50 9.03 5.30
N GLU A 66 -5.54 8.15 5.06
CA GLU A 66 -4.15 8.33 5.49
C GLU A 66 -3.28 9.11 4.49
N ALA A 67 -3.52 8.96 3.19
CA ALA A 67 -2.58 9.42 2.17
C ALA A 67 -3.21 10.07 0.93
N ARG A 68 -4.48 10.46 0.92
CA ARG A 68 -5.09 11.11 -0.27
C ARG A 68 -4.38 12.39 -0.69
N GLY A 69 -3.75 13.10 0.25
CA GLY A 69 -2.98 14.33 0.01
C GLY A 69 -1.56 14.08 -0.49
N GLU A 70 -1.11 12.83 -0.48
CA GLU A 70 0.19 12.43 -1.00
C GLU A 70 0.14 12.26 -2.52
N ASN A 71 1.34 12.31 -3.15
CA ASN A 71 1.47 11.85 -4.53
C ASN A 71 1.23 10.33 -4.61
N VAL A 72 1.11 9.81 -5.84
CA VAL A 72 0.82 8.39 -6.06
C VAL A 72 1.86 7.47 -5.39
N VAL A 73 3.13 7.84 -5.37
CA VAL A 73 4.21 7.06 -4.73
C VAL A 73 4.00 6.98 -3.21
N GLY A 74 3.59 8.08 -2.55
CA GLY A 74 3.25 8.09 -1.13
C GLY A 74 2.04 7.23 -0.80
N GLN A 75 1.01 7.24 -1.66
CA GLN A 75 -0.15 6.37 -1.55
C GLN A 75 0.23 4.88 -1.67
N TYR A 76 1.12 4.54 -2.62
CA TYR A 76 1.69 3.20 -2.75
C TYR A 76 2.45 2.77 -1.50
N ALA A 77 3.25 3.66 -0.91
CA ALA A 77 4.03 3.36 0.28
C ALA A 77 3.12 3.00 1.48
N VAL A 78 2.00 3.70 1.65
CA VAL A 78 1.01 3.36 2.71
C VAL A 78 0.34 2.01 2.42
N ALA A 79 -0.06 1.75 1.16
CA ALA A 79 -0.60 0.44 0.77
C ALA A 79 0.38 -0.71 1.06
N GLU A 80 1.67 -0.50 0.73
CA GLU A 80 2.73 -1.47 0.98
C GLU A 80 2.87 -1.82 2.46
N VAL A 81 2.82 -0.82 3.37
CA VAL A 81 2.86 -1.07 4.82
C VAL A 81 1.70 -1.96 5.27
N ILE A 82 0.47 -1.69 4.81
CA ILE A 82 -0.71 -2.48 5.18
C ILE A 82 -0.54 -3.94 4.72
N LEU A 83 -0.11 -4.15 3.49
CA LEU A 83 0.10 -5.49 2.94
C LEU A 83 1.31 -6.21 3.56
N ASN A 84 2.38 -5.48 3.92
CA ASN A 84 3.49 -6.05 4.67
C ASN A 84 3.06 -6.56 6.05
N ARG A 85 2.10 -5.89 6.70
CA ARG A 85 1.51 -6.37 7.95
C ARG A 85 0.73 -7.66 7.73
N VAL A 86 -0.12 -7.73 6.70
CA VAL A 86 -0.89 -8.94 6.37
C VAL A 86 -0.01 -10.17 6.23
N ASP A 87 1.21 -10.00 5.69
CA ASP A 87 2.16 -11.09 5.48
C ASP A 87 2.94 -11.52 6.73
N GLN A 88 2.95 -10.70 7.79
CA GLN A 88 3.70 -10.99 9.00
C GLN A 88 2.80 -11.58 10.10
N ASN A 89 3.21 -12.68 10.70
CA ASN A 89 2.43 -13.43 11.70
C ASN A 89 2.05 -12.65 12.97
N GLN A 90 2.74 -11.54 13.25
CA GLN A 90 2.49 -10.68 14.40
C GLN A 90 1.34 -9.68 14.19
N PHE A 91 0.81 -9.59 12.98
CA PHE A 91 -0.32 -8.75 12.61
C PHE A 91 -1.51 -9.59 12.14
N PRO A 92 -2.71 -9.01 12.07
CA PRO A 92 -3.86 -9.68 11.50
C PRO A 92 -3.62 -10.13 10.06
N ASN A 93 -4.19 -11.26 9.66
CA ASN A 93 -3.93 -11.95 8.40
C ASN A 93 -4.84 -11.53 7.23
N SER A 94 -5.47 -10.36 7.31
CA SER A 94 -6.27 -9.79 6.22
C SER A 94 -6.27 -8.27 6.28
N VAL A 95 -6.45 -7.62 5.13
CA VAL A 95 -6.41 -6.16 5.03
C VAL A 95 -7.43 -5.49 5.95
N CYS A 96 -8.69 -5.90 5.87
CA CYS A 96 -9.74 -5.31 6.71
C CYS A 96 -9.44 -5.45 8.21
N LYS A 97 -8.88 -6.58 8.64
CA LYS A 97 -8.49 -6.77 10.05
C LYS A 97 -7.28 -5.92 10.45
N VAL A 98 -6.29 -5.77 9.58
CA VAL A 98 -5.14 -4.89 9.81
C VAL A 98 -5.61 -3.44 9.96
N VAL A 99 -6.49 -3.00 9.06
CA VAL A 99 -6.99 -1.63 9.03
C VAL A 99 -7.87 -1.33 10.25
N SER A 100 -8.69 -2.28 10.69
CA SER A 100 -9.57 -2.13 11.87
C SER A 100 -8.91 -2.47 13.21
N GLU A 101 -7.60 -2.73 13.25
CA GLU A 101 -6.90 -3.10 14.47
C GLU A 101 -7.01 -1.98 15.53
N GLY A 102 -7.55 -2.34 16.70
CA GLY A 102 -7.77 -1.40 17.80
C GLY A 102 -9.02 -0.52 17.68
N ALA A 103 -9.82 -0.63 16.61
CA ALA A 103 -10.99 0.22 16.35
C ALA A 103 -12.09 0.14 17.43
N SER A 104 -12.07 -0.87 18.29
CA SER A 104 -13.01 -1.00 19.41
C SER A 104 -12.76 -0.02 20.57
N LYS A 105 -11.64 0.68 20.57
CA LYS A 105 -11.26 1.65 21.61
C LYS A 105 -10.98 3.01 21.00
N LEU A 106 -11.67 4.04 21.47
CA LEU A 106 -11.47 5.41 21.03
C LEU A 106 -9.99 5.83 21.18
N HIS A 107 -9.43 6.42 20.13
CA HIS A 107 -8.03 6.88 20.03
C HIS A 107 -6.95 5.80 20.26
N SER A 108 -7.30 4.50 20.10
CA SER A 108 -6.34 3.39 20.28
C SER A 108 -6.14 2.56 19.03
N CYS A 109 -6.72 2.95 17.90
CA CYS A 109 -6.58 2.24 16.64
C CYS A 109 -5.27 2.57 15.92
N GLN A 110 -4.84 1.61 15.12
CA GLN A 110 -3.63 1.73 14.31
C GLN A 110 -3.82 2.78 13.20
N PHE A 111 -5.02 2.86 12.63
CA PHE A 111 -5.42 3.85 11.63
C PHE A 111 -6.44 4.79 12.27
N SER A 112 -6.03 6.02 12.53
CA SER A 112 -6.74 6.95 13.41
C SER A 112 -8.17 7.26 12.99
N TYR A 113 -8.44 7.29 11.70
CA TYR A 113 -9.78 7.55 11.17
C TYR A 113 -10.83 6.52 11.66
N ASN A 114 -10.44 5.26 11.92
CA ASN A 114 -11.37 4.23 12.41
C ASN A 114 -11.86 4.45 13.85
N CYS A 115 -11.28 5.36 14.61
CA CYS A 115 -11.63 5.55 16.01
C CYS A 115 -11.40 6.99 16.53
N ASP A 116 -11.45 7.99 15.68
CA ASP A 116 -11.41 9.40 16.07
C ASP A 116 -12.80 9.94 16.48
N GLY A 117 -13.83 9.09 16.40
CA GLY A 117 -15.21 9.43 16.76
C GLY A 117 -15.94 10.25 15.70
N LYS A 118 -15.38 10.40 14.51
CA LYS A 118 -16.00 11.08 13.38
C LYS A 118 -16.51 10.08 12.36
N PRO A 119 -17.59 10.39 11.64
CA PRO A 119 -18.02 9.54 10.53
C PRO A 119 -17.09 9.69 9.33
N GLU A 120 -16.73 8.56 8.71
CA GLU A 120 -15.86 8.48 7.54
C GLU A 120 -16.65 8.81 6.25
N TYR A 121 -16.53 10.05 5.78
CA TYR A 121 -17.13 10.45 4.50
C TYR A 121 -16.08 10.52 3.39
N ILE A 122 -16.36 9.83 2.28
CA ILE A 122 -15.57 9.96 1.05
C ILE A 122 -16.12 11.12 0.24
N ASN A 123 -15.59 12.31 0.49
CA ASN A 123 -16.05 13.56 -0.15
C ASN A 123 -15.43 13.77 -1.54
N ASP A 124 -14.22 13.25 -1.79
CA ASP A 124 -13.56 13.32 -3.09
C ASP A 124 -13.64 11.96 -3.81
N LEU A 125 -14.77 11.78 -4.52
CA LEU A 125 -15.01 10.55 -5.28
C LEU A 125 -14.01 10.34 -6.43
N LYS A 126 -13.42 11.41 -6.99
CA LYS A 126 -12.42 11.28 -8.05
C LYS A 126 -11.13 10.70 -7.51
N SER A 127 -10.62 11.24 -6.42
CA SER A 127 -9.45 10.69 -5.73
C SER A 127 -9.71 9.27 -5.23
N TYR A 128 -10.87 9.01 -4.64
CA TYR A 128 -11.21 7.68 -4.16
C TYR A 128 -11.24 6.62 -5.28
N LYS A 129 -11.82 6.94 -6.44
CA LYS A 129 -11.81 6.03 -7.59
C LYS A 129 -10.39 5.69 -8.06
N ARG A 130 -9.48 6.65 -8.09
CA ARG A 130 -8.06 6.40 -8.42
C ARG A 130 -7.39 5.53 -7.36
N ILE A 131 -7.61 5.84 -6.09
CA ILE A 131 -7.08 5.07 -4.97
C ILE A 131 -7.63 3.64 -4.98
N LEU A 132 -8.89 3.44 -5.34
CA LEU A 132 -9.48 2.11 -5.46
C LEU A 132 -8.79 1.26 -6.53
N LYS A 133 -8.47 1.86 -7.69
CA LYS A 133 -7.70 1.20 -8.75
C LYS A 133 -6.28 0.86 -8.29
N LEU A 134 -5.62 1.79 -7.60
CA LEU A 134 -4.32 1.58 -6.99
C LEU A 134 -4.36 0.43 -5.98
N ALA A 135 -5.34 0.41 -5.09
CA ALA A 135 -5.52 -0.64 -4.10
C ALA A 135 -5.73 -2.01 -4.76
N ASN A 136 -6.52 -2.07 -5.83
CA ASN A 136 -6.73 -3.30 -6.58
C ASN A 136 -5.43 -3.83 -7.19
N MET A 137 -4.64 -2.98 -7.83
CA MET A 137 -3.34 -3.38 -8.40
C MET A 137 -2.41 -3.96 -7.33
N PHE A 138 -2.35 -3.33 -6.14
CA PHE A 138 -1.51 -3.81 -5.05
C PHE A 138 -1.99 -5.14 -4.49
N TYR A 139 -3.29 -5.27 -4.30
CA TYR A 139 -3.89 -6.48 -3.77
C TYR A 139 -3.70 -7.67 -4.71
N ASP A 140 -3.73 -7.42 -6.02
CA ASP A 140 -3.50 -8.43 -7.06
C ASP A 140 -2.02 -8.85 -7.22
N GLY A 141 -1.09 -8.28 -6.44
CA GLY A 141 0.28 -8.75 -6.33
C GLY A 141 1.35 -7.88 -6.99
N THR A 142 1.14 -6.57 -7.11
CA THR A 142 2.21 -5.62 -7.48
C THR A 142 3.39 -5.73 -6.51
N ALA A 143 4.61 -5.69 -7.05
CA ALA A 143 5.83 -5.78 -6.26
C ALA A 143 5.92 -4.65 -5.22
N ARG A 144 6.30 -5.00 -3.99
CA ARG A 144 6.42 -4.09 -2.85
C ARG A 144 7.89 -3.74 -2.61
N LEU A 145 8.34 -2.66 -3.26
CA LEU A 145 9.76 -2.28 -3.30
C LEU A 145 10.06 -0.90 -2.70
N LEU A 146 9.02 -0.13 -2.31
CA LEU A 146 9.20 1.27 -1.92
C LEU A 146 9.69 1.44 -0.49
N THR A 147 9.05 0.75 0.46
CA THR A 147 9.26 1.00 1.90
C THR A 147 10.36 0.17 2.53
N GLY A 148 10.96 -0.79 1.78
CA GLY A 148 11.99 -1.70 2.31
C GLY A 148 11.44 -2.65 3.38
N GLY A 149 10.17 -3.07 3.25
CA GLY A 149 9.50 -3.99 4.16
C GLY A 149 8.99 -3.32 5.44
N ALA A 150 8.72 -2.02 5.39
CA ALA A 150 8.19 -1.29 6.54
C ALA A 150 6.81 -1.79 6.95
N THR A 151 6.56 -1.77 8.26
CA THR A 151 5.26 -2.10 8.88
C THR A 151 4.75 -0.98 9.79
N PHE A 152 5.52 0.11 9.92
CA PHE A 152 5.16 1.32 10.67
C PHE A 152 5.50 2.55 9.85
N TYR A 153 4.74 3.61 10.05
CA TYR A 153 5.06 4.95 9.54
C TYR A 153 4.44 6.02 10.44
N HIS A 154 4.93 7.22 10.29
CA HIS A 154 4.31 8.43 10.85
C HIS A 154 4.55 9.62 9.92
N SER A 155 3.72 10.66 10.06
CA SER A 155 3.95 11.95 9.38
C SER A 155 5.20 12.64 9.94
N GLN A 156 5.94 13.35 9.10
CA GLN A 156 7.08 14.16 9.50
C GLN A 156 6.73 15.23 10.57
N ASP A 157 5.44 15.57 10.71
CA ASP A 157 4.97 16.58 11.66
C ASP A 157 4.92 16.06 13.12
N VAL A 158 5.15 14.77 13.35
CA VAL A 158 5.10 14.14 14.67
C VAL A 158 6.38 13.35 14.96
N SER A 159 6.69 13.13 16.23
CA SER A 159 7.87 12.37 16.67
C SER A 159 7.46 11.34 17.73
N PRO A 160 6.88 10.20 17.32
CA PRO A 160 6.44 9.17 18.25
C PRO A 160 7.62 8.53 18.97
N SER A 161 7.46 8.23 20.26
CA SER A 161 8.53 7.63 21.09
C SER A 161 8.98 6.24 20.62
N TRP A 162 8.10 5.51 19.91
CA TRP A 162 8.42 4.18 19.40
C TRP A 162 9.45 4.18 18.26
N THR A 163 9.70 5.32 17.61
CA THR A 163 10.69 5.44 16.51
C THR A 163 12.10 5.06 16.93
N THR A 164 12.45 5.30 18.21
CA THR A 164 13.77 4.92 18.76
C THR A 164 13.98 3.42 18.88
N LYS A 165 12.92 2.62 18.80
CA LYS A 165 12.94 1.15 18.93
C LYS A 165 12.86 0.43 17.59
N LEU A 166 12.63 1.14 16.51
CA LEU A 166 12.44 0.60 15.17
C LEU A 166 13.51 1.09 14.21
N LYS A 167 13.80 0.28 13.19
CA LYS A 167 14.73 0.66 12.14
C LYS A 167 14.01 1.53 11.11
N LYS A 168 14.46 2.76 10.92
CA LYS A 168 14.03 3.60 9.80
C LYS A 168 14.46 2.97 8.49
N THR A 169 13.55 2.92 7.52
CA THR A 169 13.81 2.31 6.21
C THR A 169 13.83 3.34 5.09
N ARG A 170 12.81 4.21 5.02
CA ARG A 170 12.65 5.20 3.94
C ARG A 170 11.94 6.45 4.44
N GLU A 171 12.09 7.52 3.66
CA GLU A 171 11.23 8.70 3.70
C GLU A 171 10.60 8.85 2.32
N ILE A 172 9.27 8.94 2.26
CA ILE A 172 8.51 9.05 1.02
C ILE A 172 7.37 10.03 1.25
N GLY A 173 7.30 11.09 0.46
CA GLY A 173 6.34 12.17 0.67
C GLY A 173 6.50 12.77 2.06
N ARG A 174 5.40 12.90 2.79
CA ARG A 174 5.39 13.42 4.17
C ARG A 174 5.51 12.33 5.24
N HIS A 175 5.81 11.08 4.86
CA HIS A 175 5.88 9.95 5.76
C HIS A 175 7.28 9.40 5.94
N ILE A 176 7.60 8.97 7.16
CA ILE A 176 8.81 8.26 7.52
C ILE A 176 8.44 6.83 7.89
N PHE A 177 9.11 5.86 7.26
CA PHE A 177 8.78 4.44 7.33
C PHE A 177 9.77 3.66 8.16
N TYR A 178 9.27 2.67 8.92
CA TYR A 178 10.05 1.88 9.86
C TYR A 178 9.67 0.40 9.80
N LYS A 179 10.61 -0.46 10.20
CA LYS A 179 10.37 -1.89 10.43
C LYS A 179 10.95 -2.36 11.75
N ILE A 180 10.42 -3.46 12.26
CA ILE A 180 11.03 -4.19 13.36
C ILE A 180 12.31 -4.81 12.82
N GLU A 181 13.44 -4.60 13.50
CA GLU A 181 14.68 -5.25 13.16
C GLU A 181 14.63 -6.68 13.68
N SER A 182 14.68 -7.66 12.77
CA SER A 182 14.82 -9.05 13.15
C SER A 182 16.16 -9.19 13.88
N ARG A 183 16.15 -9.45 15.18
CA ARG A 183 17.34 -9.89 15.88
C ARG A 183 17.70 -11.26 15.32
N VAL A 184 18.62 -11.29 14.35
CA VAL A 184 19.26 -12.53 13.97
C VAL A 184 20.03 -12.98 15.21
N ALA A 185 19.54 -13.99 15.89
CA ALA A 185 20.30 -14.67 16.93
C ALA A 185 21.52 -15.27 16.23
N LEU A 186 22.65 -14.60 16.32
CA LEU A 186 23.95 -15.19 16.05
C LEU A 186 24.14 -16.30 17.12
N LYS A 187 23.94 -17.55 16.68
CA LYS A 187 24.36 -18.72 17.44
C LYS A 187 25.86 -18.95 17.22
#